data_11327b781c4b35d6fc604e35d34ef263
#
_entry.id   11327b781c4b35d6fc604e35d34ef263
#
_cell.length_a   1.000
_cell.length_b   1.000
_cell.length_c   1.000
_cell.angle_alpha   90.00
_cell.angle_beta   90.00
_cell.angle_gamma   90.00
#
_symmetry.space_group_name_H-M   'P 1'
#
loop_
_entity.id
_entity.type
_entity.pdbx_description
1 polymer ?
#
loop_
_entity_poly.entity_id
_entity_poly.type
_entity_poly.pdbx_seq_one_letter_code
_entity_poly.pdbx_strand_id
1 'polypeptide(L)'
;MSRPRFSTLCATALVLVAALLLTTAVLMGRSSDHGKIVVTVRLWAEPIASAYKQSFEAFTRSHPGIEVHTNMVAFSNYFNTLRTDVAGGSADDIFWLSNAYLDAYADSGRLMKIEKGSADWEPAVVDQFTRNGSLWGVPQLTDAGIALFYNADLLAAAGVDPAELDTLRWSPASDDTLRPLLARVTVDAAGHRADTTDFDFERVRQWGYNAANDPQGIYLNYIGSAGGVFQRGDAFAFDNPEARQAFRYLVDLINRDHVAPPASDTNDNGDFSRNQFLAGRMALFQSGTYSLAAITRDAAFRWGIAMMPAGPKGRVSVTNGIAAAGNSATRHPEAVRQVLAWMGSGQGNAYLGREGVAIPAVLSAQPGYFAYWKAKGVDVTPFFAVLDGPRIPAPGGAGFAAGNEALQPYFDQMFLGRGDVAATLRHRLGPETSGRSTAAAPRYPRRIRRRAAPVCEG
;
A
#
# COMPACT_ATOMS: atom_id res chain seq x y z
N MET A 1 -33.24 -62.05 -37.63
CA MET A 1 -34.20 -60.97 -37.87
C MET A 1 -34.10 -59.93 -36.80
N SER A 2 -33.48 -58.83 -37.14
CA SER A 2 -33.62 -57.43 -36.85
C SER A 2 -34.06 -56.98 -35.46
N ARG A 3 -33.10 -56.53 -34.66
CA ARG A 3 -33.32 -55.49 -33.63
C ARG A 3 -32.26 -54.39 -33.82
N PRO A 4 -32.61 -53.31 -34.54
CA PRO A 4 -31.90 -52.05 -34.35
C PRO A 4 -32.89 -50.85 -34.28
N ARG A 5 -33.82 -50.82 -33.33
CA ARG A 5 -34.68 -49.67 -33.16
C ARG A 5 -34.55 -48.96 -31.78
N PHE A 6 -33.89 -49.61 -30.85
CA PHE A 6 -33.72 -49.04 -29.48
C PHE A 6 -32.53 -48.06 -29.38
N SER A 7 -31.46 -48.27 -30.15
CA SER A 7 -30.26 -47.41 -30.11
C SER A 7 -30.49 -46.07 -30.83
N THR A 8 -31.27 -46.01 -31.89
CA THR A 8 -31.60 -44.80 -32.61
C THR A 8 -32.55 -43.88 -31.83
N LEU A 9 -33.50 -44.45 -31.09
CA LEU A 9 -34.41 -43.67 -30.25
C LEU A 9 -33.66 -43.05 -29.01
N CYS A 10 -32.72 -43.78 -28.43
CA CYS A 10 -31.87 -43.22 -27.33
C CYS A 10 -30.93 -42.15 -27.84
N ALA A 11 -30.36 -42.30 -29.04
CA ALA A 11 -29.47 -41.26 -29.61
C ALA A 11 -30.22 -39.97 -29.95
N THR A 12 -31.43 -40.08 -30.53
CA THR A 12 -32.27 -38.90 -30.81
C THR A 12 -32.78 -38.21 -29.54
N ALA A 13 -33.12 -38.97 -28.49
CA ALA A 13 -33.51 -38.40 -27.21
C ALA A 13 -32.34 -37.65 -26.54
N LEU A 14 -31.09 -38.17 -26.59
CA LEU A 14 -29.88 -37.51 -26.08
C LEU A 14 -29.56 -36.22 -26.84
N VAL A 15 -29.72 -36.21 -28.16
CA VAL A 15 -29.48 -35.00 -28.96
C VAL A 15 -30.54 -33.93 -28.69
N LEU A 16 -31.81 -34.34 -28.50
CA LEU A 16 -32.87 -33.40 -28.11
C LEU A 16 -32.70 -32.83 -26.70
N VAL A 17 -32.25 -33.63 -25.73
CA VAL A 17 -31.91 -33.17 -24.37
C VAL A 17 -30.71 -32.25 -24.40
N ALA A 18 -29.69 -32.57 -25.18
CA ALA A 18 -28.51 -31.69 -25.34
C ALA A 18 -28.89 -30.38 -26.05
N ALA A 19 -29.71 -30.40 -27.05
CA ALA A 19 -30.23 -29.19 -27.72
C ALA A 19 -31.15 -28.36 -26.81
N LEU A 20 -31.95 -29.01 -25.96
CA LEU A 20 -32.79 -28.34 -24.96
C LEU A 20 -31.94 -27.71 -23.84
N LEU A 21 -30.89 -28.40 -23.39
CA LEU A 21 -29.93 -27.88 -22.41
C LEU A 21 -29.09 -26.71 -22.98
N LEU A 22 -28.69 -26.77 -24.23
CA LEU A 22 -28.03 -25.68 -24.93
C LEU A 22 -28.96 -24.47 -25.15
N THR A 23 -30.23 -24.70 -25.53
CA THR A 23 -31.19 -23.60 -25.65
C THR A 23 -31.58 -23.01 -24.30
N THR A 24 -31.71 -23.82 -23.24
CA THR A 24 -31.91 -23.30 -21.88
C THR A 24 -30.67 -22.59 -21.33
N ALA A 25 -29.45 -23.06 -21.59
CA ALA A 25 -28.23 -22.35 -21.26
C ALA A 25 -28.07 -21.03 -22.02
N VAL A 26 -28.45 -20.98 -23.31
CA VAL A 26 -28.45 -19.73 -24.09
C VAL A 26 -29.60 -18.80 -23.64
N LEU A 27 -30.73 -19.32 -23.20
CA LEU A 27 -31.85 -18.53 -22.66
C LEU A 27 -31.57 -18.09 -21.21
N MET A 28 -30.89 -18.90 -20.38
CA MET A 28 -30.41 -18.52 -19.03
C MET A 28 -29.22 -17.58 -19.09
N GLY A 29 -28.35 -17.69 -20.09
CA GLY A 29 -27.29 -16.71 -20.37
C GLY A 29 -27.85 -15.39 -20.94
N ARG A 30 -29.13 -15.36 -21.31
CA ARG A 30 -29.93 -14.18 -21.62
C ARG A 30 -30.88 -13.78 -20.51
N SER A 31 -30.61 -14.18 -19.25
CA SER A 31 -31.33 -13.60 -18.12
C SER A 31 -31.03 -12.10 -18.11
N SER A 32 -31.97 -11.33 -18.50
CA SER A 32 -32.23 -9.92 -18.37
C SER A 32 -31.38 -9.22 -17.26
N ASP A 33 -30.10 -9.02 -17.52
CA ASP A 33 -29.42 -7.82 -17.09
C ASP A 33 -30.13 -6.69 -17.88
N HIS A 34 -30.68 -5.72 -17.20
CA HIS A 34 -31.61 -4.71 -17.69
C HIS A 34 -31.01 -3.78 -18.74
N GLY A 35 -30.27 -4.29 -19.72
CA GLY A 35 -29.63 -3.51 -20.80
C GLY A 35 -28.55 -2.54 -20.29
N LYS A 36 -28.17 -2.60 -19.02
CA LYS A 36 -27.10 -1.76 -18.45
C LYS A 36 -25.73 -2.33 -18.74
N ILE A 37 -24.81 -1.44 -19.06
CA ILE A 37 -23.38 -1.77 -19.13
C ILE A 37 -22.84 -1.83 -17.71
N VAL A 38 -22.22 -2.95 -17.33
CA VAL A 38 -21.53 -3.08 -16.04
C VAL A 38 -20.06 -2.69 -16.24
N VAL A 39 -19.57 -1.75 -15.46
CA VAL A 39 -18.15 -1.36 -15.39
C VAL A 39 -17.59 -1.80 -14.04
N THR A 40 -16.51 -2.57 -14.04
CA THR A 40 -15.86 -3.04 -12.82
C THR A 40 -14.69 -2.13 -12.41
N VAL A 41 -14.58 -1.83 -11.10
CA VAL A 41 -13.53 -0.98 -10.54
C VAL A 41 -12.83 -1.74 -9.42
N ARG A 42 -11.53 -2.04 -9.59
CA ARG A 42 -10.71 -2.74 -8.60
C ARG A 42 -10.06 -1.77 -7.62
N LEU A 43 -10.20 -2.03 -6.33
CA LEU A 43 -9.70 -1.25 -5.19
C LEU A 43 -9.05 -2.17 -4.16
N TRP A 44 -8.28 -1.59 -3.20
CA TRP A 44 -7.65 -2.37 -2.10
C TRP A 44 -8.02 -1.92 -0.69
N ALA A 45 -8.79 -0.84 -0.54
CA ALA A 45 -9.10 -0.27 0.78
C ALA A 45 -10.61 -0.23 1.04
N GLU A 46 -11.09 -1.05 1.97
CA GLU A 46 -12.50 -1.20 2.30
C GLU A 46 -13.21 0.13 2.65
N PRO A 47 -12.63 1.02 3.51
CA PRO A 47 -13.29 2.30 3.80
C PRO A 47 -13.52 3.15 2.57
N ILE A 48 -12.60 3.09 1.63
CA ILE A 48 -12.65 3.85 0.37
C ILE A 48 -13.69 3.24 -0.57
N ALA A 49 -13.82 1.90 -0.59
CA ALA A 49 -14.83 1.23 -1.39
C ALA A 49 -16.26 1.64 -0.96
N SER A 50 -16.49 1.84 0.34
CA SER A 50 -17.77 2.34 0.85
C SER A 50 -18.09 3.75 0.35
N ALA A 51 -17.10 4.66 0.34
CA ALA A 51 -17.27 6.01 -0.21
C ALA A 51 -17.52 5.97 -1.73
N TYR A 52 -16.81 5.13 -2.48
CA TYR A 52 -17.07 4.96 -3.90
C TYR A 52 -18.43 4.34 -4.20
N LYS A 53 -18.91 3.42 -3.39
CA LYS A 53 -20.27 2.88 -3.56
C LYS A 53 -21.30 4.00 -3.61
N GLN A 54 -21.25 4.93 -2.68
CA GLN A 54 -22.16 6.10 -2.64
C GLN A 54 -21.93 7.00 -3.88
N SER A 55 -20.68 7.23 -4.27
CA SER A 55 -20.32 8.00 -5.45
C SER A 55 -20.88 7.35 -6.72
N PHE A 56 -20.71 6.05 -6.89
CA PHE A 56 -21.20 5.31 -8.08
C PHE A 56 -22.72 5.17 -8.12
N GLU A 57 -23.39 5.09 -6.98
CA GLU A 57 -24.83 5.21 -6.92
C GLU A 57 -25.33 6.58 -7.42
N ALA A 58 -24.59 7.66 -7.11
CA ALA A 58 -24.87 8.98 -7.63
C ALA A 58 -24.60 9.08 -9.14
N PHE A 59 -23.52 8.47 -9.63
CA PHE A 59 -23.21 8.36 -11.04
C PHE A 59 -24.33 7.64 -11.81
N THR A 60 -24.75 6.47 -11.34
CA THR A 60 -25.79 5.65 -12.01
C THR A 60 -27.12 6.38 -12.10
N ARG A 61 -27.46 7.24 -11.12
CA ARG A 61 -28.69 8.09 -11.21
C ARG A 61 -28.64 9.05 -12.40
N SER A 62 -27.47 9.56 -12.76
CA SER A 62 -27.31 10.46 -13.91
C SER A 62 -26.98 9.72 -15.22
N HIS A 63 -26.55 8.46 -15.12
CA HIS A 63 -26.19 7.59 -16.25
C HIS A 63 -26.90 6.23 -16.14
N PRO A 64 -28.23 6.17 -16.31
CA PRO A 64 -29.02 4.98 -15.97
C PRO A 64 -28.68 3.74 -16.82
N GLY A 65 -27.94 3.92 -17.93
CA GLY A 65 -27.44 2.83 -18.77
C GLY A 65 -26.13 2.19 -18.29
N ILE A 66 -25.49 2.74 -17.23
CA ILE A 66 -24.21 2.23 -16.72
C ILE A 66 -24.34 1.92 -15.22
N GLU A 67 -23.90 0.74 -14.84
CA GLU A 67 -23.77 0.32 -13.45
C GLU A 67 -22.31 0.09 -13.11
N VAL A 68 -21.86 0.51 -11.91
CA VAL A 68 -20.45 0.38 -11.52
C VAL A 68 -20.33 -0.55 -10.31
N HIS A 69 -19.55 -1.60 -10.47
CA HIS A 69 -19.28 -2.58 -9.41
C HIS A 69 -17.84 -2.47 -8.91
N THR A 70 -17.66 -2.48 -7.58
CA THR A 70 -16.34 -2.49 -6.98
C THR A 70 -15.85 -3.92 -6.75
N ASN A 71 -14.60 -4.20 -7.13
CA ASN A 71 -13.89 -5.44 -6.86
C ASN A 71 -12.80 -5.16 -5.82
N MET A 72 -12.92 -5.76 -4.63
CA MET A 72 -11.98 -5.58 -3.52
C MET A 72 -10.92 -6.66 -3.52
N VAL A 73 -9.65 -6.26 -3.56
CA VAL A 73 -8.50 -7.15 -3.45
C VAL A 73 -7.58 -6.63 -2.34
N ALA A 74 -7.23 -7.50 -1.38
CA ALA A 74 -6.34 -7.12 -0.28
C ALA A 74 -5.00 -6.56 -0.80
N PHE A 75 -4.50 -5.49 -0.19
CA PHE A 75 -3.30 -4.77 -0.64
C PHE A 75 -2.09 -5.69 -0.82
N SER A 76 -1.89 -6.65 0.09
CA SER A 76 -0.80 -7.65 0.01
C SER A 76 -0.77 -8.45 -1.29
N ASN A 77 -1.93 -8.67 -1.93
CA ASN A 77 -2.06 -9.45 -3.15
C ASN A 77 -2.40 -8.59 -4.38
N TYR A 78 -2.71 -7.31 -4.18
CA TYR A 78 -3.32 -6.46 -5.19
C TYR A 78 -2.48 -6.37 -6.47
N PHE A 79 -1.23 -5.97 -6.37
CA PHE A 79 -0.37 -5.75 -7.54
C PHE A 79 0.06 -7.06 -8.21
N ASN A 80 0.22 -8.14 -7.45
CA ASN A 80 0.55 -9.46 -7.99
C ASN A 80 -0.61 -10.02 -8.82
N THR A 81 -1.83 -9.96 -8.30
CA THR A 81 -3.03 -10.39 -9.02
C THR A 81 -3.33 -9.47 -10.20
N LEU A 82 -3.20 -8.14 -10.03
CA LEU A 82 -3.41 -7.19 -11.11
C LEU A 82 -2.46 -7.46 -12.29
N ARG A 83 -1.17 -7.71 -12.02
CA ARG A 83 -0.19 -8.06 -13.05
C ARG A 83 -0.61 -9.30 -13.85
N THR A 84 -1.06 -10.34 -13.17
CA THR A 84 -1.52 -11.59 -13.79
C THR A 84 -2.76 -11.35 -14.64
N ASP A 85 -3.74 -10.62 -14.11
CA ASP A 85 -5.01 -10.39 -14.75
C ASP A 85 -4.87 -9.46 -15.97
N VAL A 86 -4.04 -8.42 -15.88
CA VAL A 86 -3.73 -7.54 -17.03
C VAL A 86 -3.00 -8.31 -18.13
N ALA A 87 -2.05 -9.19 -17.77
CA ALA A 87 -1.36 -10.02 -18.75
C ALA A 87 -2.32 -11.03 -19.41
N GLY A 88 -3.23 -11.62 -18.63
CA GLY A 88 -4.24 -12.59 -19.08
C GLY A 88 -5.46 -11.96 -19.79
N GLY A 89 -5.62 -10.63 -19.75
CA GLY A 89 -6.79 -9.94 -20.33
C GLY A 89 -8.06 -10.08 -19.50
N SER A 90 -7.95 -10.44 -18.22
CA SER A 90 -9.06 -10.64 -17.26
C SER A 90 -9.13 -9.55 -16.19
N ALA A 91 -8.33 -8.48 -16.30
CA ALA A 91 -8.36 -7.38 -15.34
C ALA A 91 -9.69 -6.60 -15.44
N ASP A 92 -10.08 -6.01 -14.31
CA ASP A 92 -11.23 -5.12 -14.23
C ASP A 92 -11.13 -3.96 -15.25
N ASP A 93 -12.25 -3.35 -15.58
CA ASP A 93 -12.32 -2.25 -16.55
C ASP A 93 -11.56 -1.02 -16.10
N ILE A 94 -11.58 -0.77 -14.79
CA ILE A 94 -10.85 0.30 -14.11
C ILE A 94 -10.13 -0.33 -12.91
N PHE A 95 -8.91 0.10 -12.63
CA PHE A 95 -8.18 -0.32 -11.44
C PHE A 95 -7.35 0.82 -10.87
N TRP A 96 -7.19 0.82 -9.57
CA TRP A 96 -6.28 1.72 -8.90
C TRP A 96 -4.85 1.39 -9.24
N LEU A 97 -4.05 2.42 -9.45
CA LEU A 97 -2.66 2.30 -9.83
C LEU A 97 -1.80 3.23 -8.97
N SER A 98 -0.69 2.68 -8.45
CA SER A 98 0.41 3.45 -7.88
C SER A 98 1.40 3.81 -8.99
N ASN A 99 2.08 4.95 -8.85
CA ASN A 99 3.14 5.38 -9.77
C ASN A 99 4.23 4.31 -9.94
N ALA A 100 4.49 3.50 -8.92
CA ALA A 100 5.47 2.41 -8.95
C ALA A 100 5.24 1.39 -10.08
N TYR A 101 4.00 1.25 -10.54
CA TYR A 101 3.60 0.27 -11.56
C TYR A 101 3.17 0.92 -12.87
N LEU A 102 3.09 2.26 -12.93
CA LEU A 102 2.62 3.00 -14.09
C LEU A 102 3.37 2.62 -15.37
N ASP A 103 4.68 2.67 -15.32
CA ASP A 103 5.54 2.55 -16.49
C ASP A 103 5.40 1.19 -17.17
N ALA A 104 5.34 0.11 -16.38
CA ALA A 104 5.17 -1.24 -16.88
C ALA A 104 3.86 -1.41 -17.66
N TYR A 105 2.77 -0.82 -17.18
CA TYR A 105 1.48 -0.93 -17.84
C TYR A 105 1.30 0.05 -18.99
N ALA A 106 1.80 1.29 -18.87
CA ALA A 106 1.73 2.30 -19.92
C ALA A 106 2.57 1.87 -21.12
N ASP A 107 3.82 1.43 -20.92
CA ASP A 107 4.74 1.00 -21.98
C ASP A 107 4.27 -0.27 -22.68
N SER A 108 3.56 -1.15 -21.97
CA SER A 108 2.97 -2.36 -22.57
C SER A 108 1.64 -2.11 -23.32
N GLY A 109 1.16 -0.84 -23.37
CA GLY A 109 -0.08 -0.48 -24.02
C GLY A 109 -1.34 -1.03 -23.33
N ARG A 110 -1.24 -1.34 -22.02
CA ARG A 110 -2.35 -1.94 -21.25
C ARG A 110 -3.27 -0.90 -20.61
N LEU A 111 -2.93 0.38 -20.71
CA LEU A 111 -3.73 1.47 -20.15
C LEU A 111 -4.43 2.28 -21.24
N MET A 112 -5.59 2.81 -20.90
CA MET A 112 -6.25 3.83 -21.71
C MET A 112 -5.59 5.19 -21.44
N LYS A 113 -5.32 5.97 -22.48
CA LYS A 113 -4.89 7.36 -22.33
C LYS A 113 -6.03 8.20 -21.77
N ILE A 114 -5.69 9.13 -20.87
CA ILE A 114 -6.62 10.15 -20.40
C ILE A 114 -6.49 11.35 -21.37
N GLU A 115 -7.50 11.53 -22.18
CA GLU A 115 -7.47 12.53 -23.26
C GLU A 115 -7.57 13.96 -22.75
N LYS A 116 -8.25 14.17 -21.64
CA LYS A 116 -8.47 15.49 -21.08
C LYS A 116 -8.13 15.51 -19.60
N GLY A 117 -7.09 16.27 -19.26
CA GLY A 117 -6.76 16.62 -17.89
C GLY A 117 -7.71 17.70 -17.32
N SER A 118 -7.55 17.99 -16.05
CA SER A 118 -8.26 19.06 -15.35
C SER A 118 -7.29 19.87 -14.51
N ALA A 119 -7.42 21.20 -14.54
CA ALA A 119 -6.67 22.11 -13.66
C ALA A 119 -7.09 21.97 -12.18
N ASP A 120 -8.21 21.29 -11.92
CA ASP A 120 -8.71 20.98 -10.57
C ASP A 120 -8.08 19.71 -9.97
N TRP A 121 -7.11 19.11 -10.63
CA TRP A 121 -6.40 17.96 -10.12
C TRP A 121 -5.08 18.34 -9.44
N GLU A 122 -4.73 17.61 -8.37
CA GLU A 122 -3.46 17.78 -7.65
C GLU A 122 -2.28 17.62 -8.61
N PRO A 123 -1.49 18.69 -8.85
CA PRO A 123 -0.43 18.64 -9.85
C PRO A 123 0.61 17.54 -9.61
N ALA A 124 0.95 17.30 -8.33
CA ALA A 124 1.92 16.27 -7.98
C ALA A 124 1.45 14.85 -8.37
N VAL A 125 0.13 14.60 -8.31
CA VAL A 125 -0.44 13.31 -8.75
C VAL A 125 -0.50 13.24 -10.26
N VAL A 126 -0.87 14.35 -10.93
CA VAL A 126 -0.83 14.42 -12.41
C VAL A 126 0.57 14.10 -12.93
N ASP A 127 1.61 14.70 -12.34
CA ASP A 127 3.00 14.49 -12.74
C ASP A 127 3.42 13.02 -12.53
N GLN A 128 3.03 12.40 -11.42
CA GLN A 128 3.32 11.00 -11.12
C GLN A 128 2.70 10.02 -12.11
N PHE A 129 1.56 10.37 -12.72
CA PHE A 129 0.85 9.51 -13.69
C PHE A 129 0.99 9.97 -15.14
N THR A 130 1.88 10.96 -15.40
CA THR A 130 2.25 11.42 -16.73
C THR A 130 3.54 10.74 -17.19
N ARG A 131 3.47 10.03 -18.32
CA ARG A 131 4.62 9.38 -18.94
C ARG A 131 4.64 9.66 -20.43
N ASN A 132 5.80 10.02 -20.96
CA ASN A 132 6.00 10.35 -22.38
C ASN A 132 4.98 11.38 -22.91
N GLY A 133 4.69 12.43 -22.08
CA GLY A 133 3.75 13.48 -22.41
C GLY A 133 2.27 13.06 -22.44
N SER A 134 1.94 11.86 -21.98
CA SER A 134 0.55 11.37 -21.88
C SER A 134 0.20 11.04 -20.43
N LEU A 135 -1.01 11.40 -20.02
CA LEU A 135 -1.58 11.03 -18.74
C LEU A 135 -2.27 9.65 -18.86
N TRP A 136 -2.00 8.74 -17.92
CA TRP A 136 -2.43 7.34 -17.98
C TRP A 136 -3.37 6.91 -16.84
N GLY A 137 -3.72 7.83 -15.97
CA GLY A 137 -4.69 7.60 -14.91
C GLY A 137 -5.31 8.89 -14.43
N VAL A 138 -6.55 8.81 -13.99
CA VAL A 138 -7.29 9.94 -13.41
C VAL A 138 -6.94 10.02 -11.93
N PRO A 139 -6.34 11.13 -11.45
CA PRO A 139 -6.02 11.33 -10.04
C PRO A 139 -7.22 11.06 -9.12
N GLN A 140 -7.03 10.22 -8.12
CA GLN A 140 -8.10 9.83 -7.19
C GLN A 140 -7.87 10.31 -5.78
N LEU A 141 -6.69 10.03 -5.25
CA LEU A 141 -6.30 10.49 -3.94
C LEU A 141 -4.83 10.93 -3.96
N THR A 142 -4.50 11.82 -3.05
CA THR A 142 -3.15 12.20 -2.73
C THR A 142 -2.87 11.82 -1.28
N ASP A 143 -1.69 11.28 -1.02
CA ASP A 143 -1.22 11.18 0.36
C ASP A 143 -0.66 12.54 0.77
N ALA A 144 -0.98 12.96 1.99
CA ALA A 144 -0.21 13.96 2.69
C ALA A 144 1.16 13.37 3.08
N GLY A 145 1.94 14.06 3.88
CA GLY A 145 3.18 13.52 4.41
C GLY A 145 2.94 12.43 5.45
N ILE A 146 4.05 11.90 5.95
CA ILE A 146 4.07 10.94 7.06
C ILE A 146 4.13 11.72 8.38
N ALA A 147 3.38 11.25 9.38
CA ALA A 147 3.33 11.82 10.71
C ALA A 147 3.44 10.72 11.77
N LEU A 148 3.45 11.12 13.03
CA LEU A 148 3.62 10.25 14.17
C LEU A 148 2.33 10.20 14.99
N PHE A 149 1.60 9.09 14.92
CA PHE A 149 0.53 8.80 15.88
C PHE A 149 1.14 8.43 17.21
N TYR A 150 0.57 8.90 18.30
CA TYR A 150 1.02 8.55 19.65
C TYR A 150 -0.14 8.10 20.55
N ASN A 151 0.15 7.15 21.42
CA ASN A 151 -0.75 6.74 22.49
C ASN A 151 -0.49 7.63 23.70
N ALA A 152 -1.42 8.57 23.98
CA ALA A 152 -1.27 9.55 25.03
C ALA A 152 -1.25 8.91 26.44
N ASP A 153 -1.92 7.75 26.61
CA ASP A 153 -1.96 7.06 27.89
C ASP A 153 -0.62 6.39 28.21
N LEU A 154 0.03 5.79 27.19
CA LEU A 154 1.38 5.21 27.35
C LEU A 154 2.47 6.29 27.54
N LEU A 155 2.34 7.43 26.84
CA LEU A 155 3.24 8.56 27.07
C LEU A 155 3.13 9.08 28.50
N ALA A 156 1.89 9.29 28.98
CA ALA A 156 1.64 9.76 30.34
C ALA A 156 2.18 8.78 31.40
N ALA A 157 2.02 7.46 31.18
CA ALA A 157 2.57 6.42 32.07
C ALA A 157 4.12 6.44 32.13
N ALA A 158 4.78 6.86 31.03
CA ALA A 158 6.24 7.03 30.96
C ALA A 158 6.72 8.43 31.40
N GLY A 159 5.81 9.33 31.81
CA GLY A 159 6.13 10.72 32.15
C GLY A 159 6.63 11.54 30.96
N VAL A 160 6.11 11.25 29.74
CA VAL A 160 6.43 11.97 28.50
C VAL A 160 5.30 12.94 28.18
N ASP A 161 5.64 14.23 28.06
CA ASP A 161 4.70 15.22 27.54
C ASP A 161 4.60 15.08 26.02
N PRO A 162 3.40 15.00 25.42
CA PRO A 162 3.23 15.00 23.96
C PRO A 162 3.96 16.16 23.24
N ALA A 163 4.15 17.31 23.90
CA ALA A 163 4.92 18.43 23.34
C ALA A 163 6.41 18.08 23.10
N GLU A 164 6.98 17.09 23.81
CA GLU A 164 8.34 16.60 23.56
C GLU A 164 8.47 16.01 22.14
N LEU A 165 7.38 15.47 21.57
CA LEU A 165 7.38 14.82 20.26
C LEU A 165 7.72 15.79 19.13
N ASP A 166 7.38 17.06 19.26
CA ASP A 166 7.65 18.07 18.23
C ASP A 166 9.15 18.37 18.08
N THR A 167 9.94 18.06 19.11
CA THR A 167 11.38 18.25 19.12
C THR A 167 12.19 16.99 18.83
N LEU A 168 11.50 15.85 18.59
CA LEU A 168 12.17 14.59 18.34
C LEU A 168 13.08 14.63 17.13
N ARG A 169 14.28 14.09 17.37
CA ARG A 169 15.34 14.03 16.36
C ARG A 169 16.03 12.68 16.43
N TRP A 170 16.13 12.02 15.29
CA TRP A 170 17.01 10.89 15.16
C TRP A 170 18.39 11.33 14.63
N SER A 171 19.43 10.77 15.15
CA SER A 171 20.79 11.09 14.75
C SER A 171 21.72 9.91 15.03
N PRO A 172 22.77 9.67 14.21
CA PRO A 172 23.83 8.73 14.53
C PRO A 172 24.79 9.29 15.58
N ALA A 173 24.70 10.58 15.91
CA ALA A 173 25.53 11.30 16.87
C ALA A 173 24.83 11.44 18.23
N SER A 174 25.47 12.18 19.16
CA SER A 174 24.98 12.36 20.53
C SER A 174 23.76 13.27 20.68
N ASP A 175 23.30 13.91 19.59
CA ASP A 175 22.12 14.78 19.57
C ASP A 175 20.81 14.00 19.26
N ASP A 176 20.85 12.68 19.33
CA ASP A 176 19.70 11.79 19.19
C ASP A 176 18.78 11.91 20.41
N THR A 177 17.55 12.40 20.20
CA THR A 177 16.52 12.47 21.25
C THR A 177 15.45 11.39 21.06
N LEU A 178 15.40 10.74 19.87
CA LEU A 178 14.41 9.69 19.60
C LEU A 178 14.71 8.41 20.38
N ARG A 179 15.94 7.86 20.30
CA ARG A 179 16.29 6.62 21.01
C ARG A 179 16.06 6.69 22.52
N PRO A 180 16.49 7.73 23.24
CA PRO A 180 16.23 7.82 24.68
C PRO A 180 14.73 7.85 25.00
N LEU A 181 13.92 8.54 24.20
CA LEU A 181 12.47 8.55 24.39
C LEU A 181 11.88 7.17 24.13
N LEU A 182 12.29 6.50 23.03
CA LEU A 182 11.79 5.16 22.70
C LEU A 182 12.12 4.14 23.80
N ALA A 183 13.32 4.21 24.39
CA ALA A 183 13.71 3.36 25.52
C ALA A 183 12.84 3.59 26.77
N ARG A 184 12.44 4.84 27.05
CA ARG A 184 11.53 5.18 28.17
C ARG A 184 10.14 4.61 27.99
N VAL A 185 9.65 4.51 26.75
CA VAL A 185 8.28 4.07 26.44
C VAL A 185 8.20 2.61 26.00
N THR A 186 9.31 1.90 25.92
CA THR A 186 9.35 0.44 25.65
C THR A 186 9.40 -0.31 26.97
N VAL A 187 8.53 -1.30 27.14
CA VAL A 187 8.34 -2.00 28.41
C VAL A 187 8.24 -3.51 28.19
N ASP A 188 8.94 -4.28 29.04
CA ASP A 188 8.87 -5.76 29.04
C ASP A 188 7.64 -6.29 29.78
N ALA A 189 7.51 -7.62 29.82
CA ALA A 189 6.41 -8.29 30.49
C ALA A 189 6.40 -8.13 32.01
N ALA A 190 7.57 -7.84 32.63
CA ALA A 190 7.70 -7.57 34.05
C ALA A 190 7.47 -6.09 34.42
N GLY A 191 7.41 -5.21 33.41
CA GLY A 191 7.21 -3.78 33.60
C GLY A 191 8.48 -2.96 33.61
N HIS A 192 9.66 -3.55 33.30
CA HIS A 192 10.90 -2.81 33.18
C HIS A 192 10.99 -2.09 31.84
N ARG A 193 11.54 -0.90 31.86
CA ARG A 193 11.74 -0.07 30.65
C ARG A 193 13.04 -0.43 29.96
N ALA A 194 13.12 -0.22 28.66
CA ALA A 194 14.31 -0.53 27.87
C ALA A 194 15.54 0.35 28.23
N ASP A 195 15.36 1.41 29.01
CA ASP A 195 16.46 2.23 29.58
C ASP A 195 16.96 1.72 30.92
N THR A 196 16.54 0.55 31.42
CA THR A 196 16.94 -0.08 32.66
C THR A 196 17.74 -1.37 32.44
N THR A 197 18.59 -1.76 33.41
CA THR A 197 19.42 -2.97 33.31
C THR A 197 18.64 -4.27 33.38
N ASP A 198 17.44 -4.25 33.94
CA ASP A 198 16.60 -5.43 34.18
C ASP A 198 15.63 -5.69 33.03
N PHE A 199 15.72 -4.92 31.96
CA PHE A 199 14.87 -5.06 30.77
C PHE A 199 15.10 -6.40 30.05
N ASP A 200 14.02 -7.17 29.88
CA ASP A 200 14.01 -8.41 29.16
C ASP A 200 13.50 -8.20 27.71
N PHE A 201 14.43 -8.04 26.78
CA PHE A 201 14.15 -7.78 25.37
C PHE A 201 13.50 -8.98 24.63
N GLU A 202 13.58 -10.20 25.19
CA GLU A 202 12.90 -11.37 24.63
C GLU A 202 11.39 -11.39 24.97
N ARG A 203 10.97 -10.59 25.95
CA ARG A 203 9.60 -10.56 26.46
C ARG A 203 9.00 -9.16 26.47
N VAL A 204 9.21 -8.40 25.38
CA VAL A 204 8.64 -7.05 25.24
C VAL A 204 7.12 -7.13 25.15
N ARG A 205 6.44 -6.38 26.01
CA ARG A 205 4.98 -6.26 26.07
C ARG A 205 4.47 -5.02 25.36
N GLN A 206 5.26 -3.95 25.36
CA GLN A 206 4.93 -2.64 24.83
C GLN A 206 6.11 -2.10 24.03
N TRP A 207 5.89 -1.85 22.76
CA TRP A 207 6.90 -1.32 21.86
C TRP A 207 6.89 0.21 21.86
N GLY A 208 8.08 0.80 21.73
CA GLY A 208 8.22 2.26 21.62
C GLY A 208 7.87 2.79 20.25
N TYR A 209 8.20 2.05 19.17
CA TYR A 209 8.12 2.54 17.81
C TYR A 209 7.90 1.40 16.79
N ASN A 210 7.56 1.76 15.54
CA ASN A 210 7.31 0.82 14.46
C ASN A 210 8.42 0.81 13.39
N ALA A 211 9.69 0.87 13.76
CA ALA A 211 10.76 0.65 12.78
C ALA A 211 10.56 -0.72 12.09
N ALA A 212 10.59 -0.73 10.76
CA ALA A 212 10.30 -1.92 9.96
C ALA A 212 10.82 -1.75 8.52
N ASN A 213 10.81 -2.83 7.75
CA ASN A 213 11.02 -2.82 6.29
C ASN A 213 9.76 -2.27 5.58
N ASP A 214 9.42 -1.03 5.87
CA ASP A 214 8.30 -0.29 5.28
C ASP A 214 8.83 0.92 4.50
N PRO A 215 8.72 0.92 3.16
CA PRO A 215 9.23 2.02 2.35
C PRO A 215 8.50 3.34 2.61
N GLN A 216 7.18 3.31 2.64
CA GLN A 216 6.39 4.54 2.69
C GLN A 216 6.30 5.11 4.10
N GLY A 217 5.95 4.28 5.08
CA GLY A 217 5.83 4.73 6.48
C GLY A 217 7.18 5.05 7.11
N ILE A 218 8.23 4.32 6.78
CA ILE A 218 9.49 4.31 7.54
C ILE A 218 10.70 4.72 6.68
N TYR A 219 11.33 3.80 5.92
CA TYR A 219 12.71 4.01 5.52
C TYR A 219 12.95 5.09 4.47
N LEU A 220 12.02 5.38 3.55
CA LEU A 220 12.19 6.49 2.59
C LEU A 220 12.29 7.83 3.31
N ASN A 221 11.50 8.02 4.36
CA ASN A 221 11.52 9.24 5.17
C ASN A 221 12.85 9.39 5.92
N TYR A 222 13.39 8.29 6.46
CA TYR A 222 14.70 8.29 7.13
C TYR A 222 15.85 8.55 6.14
N ILE A 223 15.82 7.93 4.95
CA ILE A 223 16.80 8.20 3.88
C ILE A 223 16.75 9.68 3.48
N GLY A 224 15.56 10.23 3.22
CA GLY A 224 15.39 11.63 2.87
C GLY A 224 15.89 12.56 3.97
N SER A 225 15.54 12.31 5.22
CA SER A 225 15.93 13.13 6.36
C SER A 225 17.41 12.98 6.76
N ALA A 226 18.09 11.93 6.27
CA ALA A 226 19.55 11.84 6.27
C ALA A 226 20.21 12.69 5.18
N GLY A 227 19.46 13.08 4.15
CA GLY A 227 19.95 13.71 2.92
C GLY A 227 20.36 12.70 1.85
N GLY A 228 19.94 11.46 2.00
CA GLY A 228 20.20 10.37 1.07
C GLY A 228 19.22 10.31 -0.09
N VAL A 229 19.50 9.40 -1.01
CA VAL A 229 18.71 9.16 -2.22
C VAL A 229 18.40 7.67 -2.30
N PHE A 230 17.13 7.33 -2.58
CA PHE A 230 16.73 5.94 -2.79
C PHE A 230 16.80 5.55 -4.28
N GLN A 231 16.36 6.44 -5.16
CA GLN A 231 16.32 6.23 -6.61
C GLN A 231 16.74 7.51 -7.36
N ARG A 232 17.37 7.35 -8.54
CA ARG A 232 17.66 8.43 -9.49
C ARG A 232 17.23 7.98 -10.89
N GLY A 233 16.19 8.65 -11.44
CA GLY A 233 15.54 8.15 -12.65
C GLY A 233 15.05 6.71 -12.40
N ASP A 234 15.31 5.80 -13.32
CA ASP A 234 14.89 4.40 -13.23
C ASP A 234 15.87 3.50 -12.45
N ALA A 235 16.94 4.05 -11.87
CA ALA A 235 17.97 3.27 -11.20
C ALA A 235 17.91 3.41 -9.68
N PHE A 236 18.00 2.29 -8.96
CA PHE A 236 18.22 2.33 -7.51
C PHE A 236 19.56 2.99 -7.17
N ALA A 237 19.55 3.91 -6.22
CA ALA A 237 20.69 4.72 -5.83
C ALA A 237 20.92 4.74 -4.31
N PHE A 238 20.33 3.81 -3.59
CA PHE A 238 20.36 3.75 -2.12
C PHE A 238 21.73 3.32 -1.55
N ASP A 239 22.71 2.92 -2.38
CA ASP A 239 24.08 2.68 -1.94
C ASP A 239 24.85 4.00 -1.83
N ASN A 240 24.41 4.85 -0.90
CA ASN A 240 25.06 6.10 -0.53
C ASN A 240 25.23 6.18 0.99
N PRO A 241 26.17 7.00 1.51
CA PRO A 241 26.46 7.06 2.96
C PRO A 241 25.25 7.39 3.82
N GLU A 242 24.41 8.31 3.37
CA GLU A 242 23.23 8.80 4.09
C GLU A 242 22.15 7.72 4.18
N ALA A 243 21.89 7.00 3.10
CA ALA A 243 20.95 5.87 3.10
C ALA A 243 21.46 4.73 3.99
N ARG A 244 22.77 4.40 3.93
CA ARG A 244 23.38 3.41 4.82
C ARG A 244 23.23 3.81 6.29
N GLN A 245 23.38 5.09 6.63
CA GLN A 245 23.19 5.63 7.95
C GLN A 245 21.73 5.47 8.42
N ALA A 246 20.76 5.81 7.56
CA ALA A 246 19.33 5.67 7.85
C ALA A 246 18.95 4.20 8.10
N PHE A 247 19.38 3.29 7.22
CA PHE A 247 19.10 1.85 7.41
C PHE A 247 19.76 1.28 8.66
N ARG A 248 21.01 1.63 8.96
CA ARG A 248 21.66 1.20 10.21
C ARG A 248 20.89 1.67 11.44
N TYR A 249 20.46 2.92 11.43
CA TYR A 249 19.68 3.46 12.53
C TYR A 249 18.40 2.65 12.76
N LEU A 250 17.63 2.36 11.70
CA LEU A 250 16.38 1.58 11.78
C LEU A 250 16.62 0.13 12.20
N VAL A 251 17.64 -0.51 11.64
CA VAL A 251 18.02 -1.90 11.98
C VAL A 251 18.47 -1.99 13.44
N ASP A 252 19.20 -0.96 13.94
CA ASP A 252 19.61 -0.87 15.32
C ASP A 252 18.43 -0.72 16.29
N LEU A 253 17.40 0.09 15.96
CA LEU A 253 16.20 0.20 16.79
C LEU A 253 15.51 -1.15 17.03
N ILE A 254 15.59 -2.04 16.05
CA ILE A 254 14.98 -3.39 16.11
C ILE A 254 15.90 -4.37 16.85
N ASN A 255 17.17 -4.50 16.43
CA ASN A 255 18.01 -5.64 16.78
C ASN A 255 19.02 -5.36 17.90
N ARG A 256 19.30 -4.09 18.20
CA ARG A 256 20.22 -3.68 19.28
C ARG A 256 19.51 -3.00 20.43
N ASP A 257 18.64 -2.03 20.08
CA ASP A 257 17.95 -1.19 21.06
C ASP A 257 16.63 -1.86 21.53
N HIS A 258 16.12 -2.81 20.76
CA HIS A 258 14.88 -3.60 21.01
C HIS A 258 13.67 -2.73 21.36
N VAL A 259 13.58 -1.55 20.73
CA VAL A 259 12.47 -0.59 20.95
C VAL A 259 11.38 -0.69 19.88
N ALA A 260 11.60 -1.51 18.87
CA ALA A 260 10.65 -1.81 17.81
C ALA A 260 10.46 -3.33 17.66
N PRO A 261 9.30 -3.78 17.13
CA PRO A 261 9.03 -5.20 16.93
C PRO A 261 10.10 -5.90 16.08
N PRO A 262 10.40 -7.18 16.34
CA PRO A 262 11.36 -7.92 15.53
C PRO A 262 10.87 -8.05 14.08
N ALA A 263 11.80 -7.99 13.14
CA ALA A 263 11.46 -8.07 11.71
C ALA A 263 10.84 -9.43 11.31
N SER A 264 11.00 -10.48 12.11
CA SER A 264 10.27 -11.75 11.96
C SER A 264 8.75 -11.59 12.03
N ASP A 265 8.25 -10.57 12.74
CA ASP A 265 6.84 -10.30 12.91
C ASP A 265 6.31 -9.29 11.87
N THR A 266 7.20 -8.44 11.32
CA THR A 266 6.80 -7.32 10.47
C THR A 266 7.08 -7.52 8.98
N ASN A 267 8.09 -8.30 8.57
CA ASN A 267 8.50 -8.43 7.16
C ASN A 267 7.37 -8.96 6.26
N ASP A 268 6.65 -10.01 6.69
CA ASP A 268 5.55 -10.60 5.92
C ASP A 268 4.17 -10.13 6.42
N ASN A 269 4.13 -9.18 7.35
CA ASN A 269 2.91 -8.69 7.97
C ASN A 269 2.93 -7.17 8.15
N GLY A 270 2.66 -6.45 7.06
CA GLY A 270 2.64 -4.98 7.05
C GLY A 270 1.62 -4.34 8.01
N ASP A 271 0.63 -5.11 8.47
CA ASP A 271 -0.37 -4.64 9.44
C ASP A 271 0.03 -4.87 10.91
N PHE A 272 1.12 -5.60 11.17
CA PHE A 272 1.51 -5.97 12.53
C PHE A 272 1.62 -4.74 13.45
N SER A 273 2.42 -3.76 13.07
CA SER A 273 2.66 -2.56 13.88
C SER A 273 1.40 -1.75 14.13
N ARG A 274 0.54 -1.58 13.10
CA ARG A 274 -0.78 -0.94 13.26
C ARG A 274 -1.64 -1.69 14.28
N ASN A 275 -1.68 -3.01 14.19
CA ASN A 275 -2.45 -3.85 15.12
C ASN A 275 -1.90 -3.78 16.55
N GLN A 276 -0.56 -3.67 16.74
CA GLN A 276 0.03 -3.43 18.07
C GLN A 276 -0.37 -2.05 18.61
N PHE A 277 -0.36 -1.01 17.77
CA PHE A 277 -0.82 0.32 18.17
C PHE A 277 -2.28 0.30 18.58
N LEU A 278 -3.17 -0.25 17.76
CA LEU A 278 -4.61 -0.36 18.04
C LEU A 278 -4.90 -1.18 19.32
N ALA A 279 -4.08 -2.18 19.60
CA ALA A 279 -4.17 -2.97 20.84
C ALA A 279 -3.60 -2.26 22.08
N GLY A 280 -3.14 -1.00 21.96
CA GLY A 280 -2.55 -0.23 23.06
C GLY A 280 -1.18 -0.77 23.50
N ARG A 281 -0.45 -1.46 22.62
CA ARG A 281 0.87 -2.06 22.89
C ARG A 281 2.01 -1.41 22.10
N MET A 282 1.79 -0.22 21.56
CA MET A 282 2.79 0.58 20.88
C MET A 282 2.58 2.05 21.23
N ALA A 283 3.66 2.73 21.65
CA ALA A 283 3.58 4.10 22.12
C ALA A 283 3.54 5.10 20.94
N LEU A 284 4.40 4.90 19.95
CA LEU A 284 4.54 5.76 18.78
C LEU A 284 4.40 4.91 17.49
N PHE A 285 3.54 5.34 16.59
CA PHE A 285 3.28 4.68 15.32
C PHE A 285 3.41 5.68 14.16
N GLN A 286 4.52 5.62 13.43
CA GLN A 286 4.75 6.48 12.27
C GLN A 286 4.04 5.91 11.05
N SER A 287 3.16 6.70 10.44
CA SER A 287 2.34 6.27 9.31
C SER A 287 1.73 7.46 8.56
N GLY A 288 1.04 7.19 7.48
CA GLY A 288 0.29 8.19 6.70
C GLY A 288 -1.18 8.30 7.09
N THR A 289 -1.88 9.21 6.41
CA THR A 289 -3.33 9.45 6.56
C THR A 289 -4.18 8.20 6.30
N TYR A 290 -3.64 7.21 5.58
CA TYR A 290 -4.30 5.93 5.32
C TYR A 290 -4.55 5.07 6.58
N SER A 291 -3.86 5.35 7.70
CA SER A 291 -4.09 4.70 8.99
C SER A 291 -5.16 5.42 9.85
N LEU A 292 -5.50 6.66 9.50
CA LEU A 292 -6.28 7.56 10.35
C LEU A 292 -7.70 7.04 10.62
N ALA A 293 -8.37 6.52 9.60
CA ALA A 293 -9.72 5.99 9.75
C ALA A 293 -9.77 4.76 10.67
N ALA A 294 -8.80 3.85 10.55
CA ALA A 294 -8.70 2.67 11.40
C ALA A 294 -8.39 3.05 12.85
N ILE A 295 -7.45 3.97 13.06
CA ILE A 295 -7.08 4.44 14.41
C ILE A 295 -8.26 5.14 15.08
N THR A 296 -8.98 6.01 14.36
CA THR A 296 -10.14 6.71 14.90
C THR A 296 -11.29 5.77 15.28
N ARG A 297 -11.48 4.68 14.53
CA ARG A 297 -12.53 3.70 14.76
C ARG A 297 -12.19 2.76 15.92
N ASP A 298 -10.95 2.28 15.98
CA ASP A 298 -10.56 1.08 16.72
C ASP A 298 -9.68 1.37 17.95
N ALA A 299 -9.05 2.55 18.06
CA ALA A 299 -8.25 2.90 19.23
C ALA A 299 -9.15 3.21 20.45
N ALA A 300 -9.06 2.37 21.47
CA ALA A 300 -9.84 2.52 22.71
C ALA A 300 -9.11 3.35 23.79
N PHE A 301 -8.05 4.08 23.43
CA PHE A 301 -7.22 4.93 24.29
C PHE A 301 -7.13 6.36 23.74
N ARG A 302 -6.65 7.29 24.53
CA ARG A 302 -6.40 8.67 24.08
C ARG A 302 -5.16 8.68 23.15
N TRP A 303 -5.30 9.26 21.99
CA TRP A 303 -4.24 9.35 21.00
C TRP A 303 -4.21 10.75 20.37
N GLY A 304 -3.11 11.04 19.70
CA GLY A 304 -2.96 12.26 18.91
C GLY A 304 -1.94 12.05 17.78
N ILE A 305 -1.64 13.14 17.08
CA ILE A 305 -0.75 13.17 15.94
C ILE A 305 0.29 14.26 16.19
N ALA A 306 1.56 13.93 16.00
CA ALA A 306 2.69 14.85 16.07
C ALA A 306 3.49 14.80 14.77
N MET A 307 4.40 15.75 14.59
CA MET A 307 5.34 15.72 13.48
C MET A 307 6.24 14.48 13.56
N MET A 308 6.55 13.85 12.42
CA MET A 308 7.57 12.79 12.39
C MET A 308 8.93 13.28 12.91
N PRO A 309 9.79 12.41 13.46
CA PRO A 309 11.10 12.80 13.96
C PRO A 309 11.94 13.48 12.87
N ALA A 310 12.65 14.56 13.22
CA ALA A 310 13.59 15.20 12.31
C ALA A 310 14.88 14.35 12.24
N GLY A 311 15.46 14.25 11.04
CA GLY A 311 16.80 13.68 10.87
C GLY A 311 17.87 14.76 10.72
N PRO A 312 19.11 14.40 10.34
CA PRO A 312 20.22 15.32 10.13
C PRO A 312 19.92 16.48 9.17
N LYS A 313 19.04 16.28 8.19
CA LYS A 313 18.59 17.28 7.22
C LYS A 313 17.16 17.78 7.46
N GLY A 314 16.65 17.62 8.67
CA GLY A 314 15.30 17.99 9.04
C GLY A 314 14.28 16.89 8.78
N ARG A 315 13.01 17.27 8.66
CA ARG A 315 11.91 16.36 8.30
C ARG A 315 11.78 16.30 6.80
N VAL A 316 11.89 15.12 6.23
CA VAL A 316 11.72 14.88 4.79
C VAL A 316 10.74 13.74 4.61
N SER A 317 9.60 14.02 4.03
CA SER A 317 8.55 13.02 3.84
C SER A 317 8.48 12.54 2.39
N VAL A 318 8.18 11.26 2.22
CA VAL A 318 7.69 10.75 0.95
C VAL A 318 6.23 11.15 0.79
N THR A 319 5.84 11.46 -0.44
CA THR A 319 4.43 11.67 -0.83
C THR A 319 4.11 10.77 -2.00
N ASN A 320 2.90 10.28 -2.03
CA ASN A 320 2.40 9.40 -3.08
C ASN A 320 1.00 9.84 -3.51
N GLY A 321 0.58 9.39 -4.67
CA GLY A 321 -0.77 9.54 -5.17
C GLY A 321 -1.27 8.23 -5.77
N ILE A 322 -2.57 8.10 -5.86
CA ILE A 322 -3.22 6.97 -6.51
C ILE A 322 -4.10 7.51 -7.63
N ALA A 323 -4.01 6.88 -8.78
CA ALA A 323 -4.88 7.16 -9.91
C ALA A 323 -5.77 5.97 -10.26
N ALA A 324 -6.93 6.25 -10.84
CA ALA A 324 -7.77 5.25 -11.49
C ALA A 324 -7.34 5.13 -12.95
N ALA A 325 -6.87 3.96 -13.35
CA ALA A 325 -6.43 3.67 -14.71
C ALA A 325 -7.47 2.82 -15.44
N GLY A 326 -7.79 3.18 -16.67
CA GLY A 326 -8.66 2.40 -17.54
C GLY A 326 -7.90 1.27 -18.23
N ASN A 327 -8.49 0.09 -18.26
CA ASN A 327 -7.97 -1.08 -18.96
C ASN A 327 -8.16 -0.89 -20.47
N SER A 328 -7.09 -0.92 -21.27
CA SER A 328 -7.19 -0.82 -22.72
C SER A 328 -7.92 -2.00 -23.37
N ALA A 329 -8.01 -3.14 -22.69
CA ALA A 329 -8.70 -4.35 -23.16
C ALA A 329 -10.20 -4.40 -22.77
N THR A 330 -10.75 -3.34 -22.15
CA THR A 330 -12.17 -3.28 -21.79
C THR A 330 -13.07 -3.44 -23.00
N ARG A 331 -14.21 -4.10 -22.81
CA ARG A 331 -15.26 -4.23 -23.84
C ARG A 331 -16.15 -3.00 -23.94
N HIS A 332 -16.06 -2.08 -22.96
CA HIS A 332 -16.94 -0.93 -22.82
C HIS A 332 -16.14 0.40 -22.68
N PRO A 333 -15.26 0.74 -23.67
CA PRO A 333 -14.32 1.86 -23.52
C PRO A 333 -15.02 3.21 -23.29
N GLU A 334 -16.18 3.43 -23.88
CA GLU A 334 -16.90 4.69 -23.71
C GLU A 334 -17.54 4.80 -22.31
N ALA A 335 -18.12 3.73 -21.79
CA ALA A 335 -18.64 3.69 -20.42
C ALA A 335 -17.51 3.87 -19.40
N VAL A 336 -16.35 3.24 -19.63
CA VAL A 336 -15.16 3.40 -18.80
C VAL A 336 -14.68 4.86 -18.78
N ARG A 337 -14.63 5.56 -19.92
CA ARG A 337 -14.29 6.98 -19.98
C ARG A 337 -15.27 7.84 -19.16
N GLN A 338 -16.57 7.55 -19.21
CA GLN A 338 -17.59 8.27 -18.45
C GLN A 338 -17.40 8.05 -16.93
N VAL A 339 -17.13 6.82 -16.49
CA VAL A 339 -16.85 6.50 -15.09
C VAL A 339 -15.55 7.19 -14.62
N LEU A 340 -14.49 7.13 -15.41
CA LEU A 340 -13.22 7.82 -15.10
C LEU A 340 -13.40 9.34 -15.01
N ALA A 341 -14.16 9.94 -15.94
CA ALA A 341 -14.48 11.37 -15.89
C ALA A 341 -15.25 11.75 -14.63
N TRP A 342 -16.21 10.91 -14.20
CA TRP A 342 -16.92 11.08 -12.95
C TRP A 342 -15.97 10.97 -11.73
N MET A 343 -15.15 9.92 -11.69
CA MET A 343 -14.16 9.71 -10.61
C MET A 343 -13.18 10.89 -10.47
N GLY A 344 -12.84 11.56 -11.57
CA GLY A 344 -11.97 12.74 -11.60
C GLY A 344 -12.69 14.09 -11.49
N SER A 345 -14.00 14.08 -11.29
CA SER A 345 -14.77 15.32 -11.07
C SER A 345 -14.83 15.68 -9.58
N GLY A 346 -14.99 16.99 -9.28
CA GLY A 346 -15.20 17.45 -7.92
C GLY A 346 -16.40 16.80 -7.26
N GLN A 347 -17.44 16.49 -8.02
CA GLN A 347 -18.65 15.84 -7.54
C GLN A 347 -18.42 14.36 -7.20
N GLY A 348 -17.77 13.60 -8.10
CA GLY A 348 -17.52 12.16 -7.93
C GLY A 348 -16.44 11.87 -6.88
N ASN A 349 -15.40 12.70 -6.81
CA ASN A 349 -14.28 12.51 -5.88
C ASN A 349 -14.58 13.04 -4.46
N ALA A 350 -15.58 13.93 -4.29
CA ALA A 350 -15.93 14.53 -3.00
C ALA A 350 -16.37 13.51 -1.93
N TYR A 351 -16.84 12.34 -2.32
CA TYR A 351 -17.25 11.29 -1.38
C TYR A 351 -16.07 10.80 -0.53
N LEU A 352 -14.85 10.73 -1.08
CA LEU A 352 -13.65 10.35 -0.33
C LEU A 352 -13.37 11.32 0.82
N GLY A 353 -13.46 12.63 0.55
CA GLY A 353 -13.24 13.66 1.55
C GLY A 353 -14.35 13.73 2.60
N ARG A 354 -15.62 13.64 2.18
CA ARG A 354 -16.78 13.73 3.09
C ARG A 354 -16.82 12.60 4.11
N GLU A 355 -16.35 11.43 3.74
CA GLU A 355 -16.21 10.26 4.61
C GLU A 355 -14.88 10.26 5.39
N GLY A 356 -13.98 11.22 5.12
CA GLY A 356 -12.67 11.32 5.75
C GLY A 356 -11.73 10.14 5.45
N VAL A 357 -12.03 9.33 4.43
CA VAL A 357 -11.31 8.08 4.17
C VAL A 357 -10.03 8.28 3.36
N ALA A 358 -9.96 9.33 2.56
CA ALA A 358 -8.77 9.73 1.84
C ALA A 358 -8.82 11.21 1.46
N ILE A 359 -7.65 11.81 1.26
CA ILE A 359 -7.55 13.18 0.72
C ILE A 359 -7.86 13.11 -0.78
N PRO A 360 -8.92 13.78 -1.26
CA PRO A 360 -9.21 13.84 -2.67
C PRO A 360 -8.04 14.41 -3.48
N ALA A 361 -7.69 13.79 -4.61
CA ALA A 361 -6.76 14.39 -5.56
C ALA A 361 -7.44 15.45 -6.45
N VAL A 362 -8.74 15.61 -6.33
CA VAL A 362 -9.48 16.73 -6.93
C VAL A 362 -9.54 17.87 -5.92
N LEU A 363 -8.91 19.02 -6.23
CA LEU A 363 -8.69 20.11 -5.28
C LEU A 363 -9.98 20.68 -4.71
N SER A 364 -11.01 20.86 -5.55
CA SER A 364 -12.34 21.35 -5.11
C SER A 364 -13.07 20.39 -4.15
N ALA A 365 -12.65 19.13 -4.07
CA ALA A 365 -13.21 18.12 -3.16
C ALA A 365 -12.49 18.03 -1.79
N GLN A 366 -11.27 18.60 -1.68
CA GLN A 366 -10.45 18.53 -0.46
C GLN A 366 -11.08 19.18 0.79
N PRO A 367 -11.80 20.32 0.71
CA PRO A 367 -12.39 20.94 1.90
C PRO A 367 -13.27 20.02 2.72
N GLY A 368 -13.92 19.01 2.09
CA GLY A 368 -14.71 18.01 2.78
C GLY A 368 -13.90 17.14 3.74
N TYR A 369 -12.68 16.80 3.37
CA TYR A 369 -11.77 16.02 4.21
C TYR A 369 -11.37 16.77 5.49
N PHE A 370 -10.97 18.02 5.35
CA PHE A 370 -10.60 18.85 6.51
C PHE A 370 -11.79 19.12 7.43
N ALA A 371 -12.98 19.37 6.85
CA ALA A 371 -14.20 19.57 7.62
C ALA A 371 -14.59 18.31 8.43
N TYR A 372 -14.44 17.13 7.83
CA TYR A 372 -14.70 15.85 8.48
C TYR A 372 -13.83 15.66 9.73
N TRP A 373 -12.50 15.80 9.58
CA TRP A 373 -11.56 15.57 10.68
C TRP A 373 -11.67 16.64 11.77
N LYS A 374 -11.90 17.89 11.38
CA LYS A 374 -12.19 18.97 12.33
C LYS A 374 -13.44 18.68 13.16
N ALA A 375 -14.51 18.16 12.54
CA ALA A 375 -15.74 17.79 13.26
C ALA A 375 -15.52 16.60 14.22
N LYS A 376 -14.53 15.75 13.95
CA LYS A 376 -14.10 14.67 14.85
C LYS A 376 -13.15 15.12 15.96
N GLY A 377 -12.72 16.37 15.97
CA GLY A 377 -11.75 16.89 16.91
C GLY A 377 -10.33 16.36 16.70
N VAL A 378 -10.02 15.85 15.51
CA VAL A 378 -8.70 15.32 15.15
C VAL A 378 -7.93 16.37 14.38
N ASP A 379 -6.75 16.73 14.91
CA ASP A 379 -5.82 17.63 14.22
C ASP A 379 -4.96 16.83 13.23
N VAL A 380 -5.20 17.02 11.95
CA VAL A 380 -4.46 16.41 10.85
C VAL A 380 -3.33 17.30 10.32
N THR A 381 -3.12 18.47 10.91
CA THR A 381 -2.11 19.45 10.49
C THR A 381 -0.70 18.86 10.34
N PRO A 382 -0.20 17.97 11.23
CA PRO A 382 1.15 17.43 11.10
C PRO A 382 1.43 16.71 9.78
N PHE A 383 0.44 16.07 9.18
CA PHE A 383 0.58 15.41 7.87
C PHE A 383 0.83 16.40 6.73
N PHE A 384 0.32 17.62 6.86
CA PHE A 384 0.46 18.66 5.84
C PHE A 384 1.68 19.54 6.12
N ALA A 385 1.92 19.90 7.38
CA ALA A 385 3.04 20.75 7.77
C ALA A 385 4.40 20.13 7.42
N VAL A 386 4.53 18.79 7.40
CA VAL A 386 5.76 18.15 6.96
C VAL A 386 6.05 18.37 5.48
N LEU A 387 5.04 18.72 4.67
CA LEU A 387 5.18 19.00 3.25
C LEU A 387 5.66 20.43 2.94
N ASP A 388 5.69 21.33 3.93
CA ASP A 388 6.31 22.64 3.80
C ASP A 388 7.84 22.53 3.68
N GLY A 389 8.39 21.40 4.11
CA GLY A 389 9.80 21.03 3.99
C GLY A 389 10.16 20.29 2.69
N PRO A 390 11.42 19.82 2.60
CA PRO A 390 11.86 19.01 1.47
C PRO A 390 11.14 17.66 1.44
N ARG A 391 11.02 17.10 0.23
CA ARG A 391 10.36 15.80 -0.02
C ARG A 391 11.34 14.82 -0.67
N ILE A 392 11.14 13.53 -0.41
CA ILE A 392 11.79 12.46 -1.16
C ILE A 392 10.78 11.92 -2.19
N PRO A 393 11.14 11.78 -3.46
CA PRO A 393 10.24 11.23 -4.46
C PRO A 393 9.82 9.80 -4.11
N ALA A 394 8.55 9.49 -4.31
CA ALA A 394 8.10 8.09 -4.29
C ALA A 394 8.79 7.33 -5.45
N PRO A 395 9.40 6.17 -5.17
CA PRO A 395 10.11 5.42 -6.20
C PRO A 395 9.14 4.86 -7.25
N GLY A 396 9.61 4.76 -8.49
CA GLY A 396 8.83 4.29 -9.64
C GLY A 396 9.71 4.01 -10.84
N GLY A 397 9.10 3.87 -12.02
CA GLY A 397 9.82 3.63 -13.27
C GLY A 397 9.68 2.20 -13.80
N ALA A 398 10.08 1.99 -15.06
CA ALA A 398 9.81 0.75 -15.81
C ALA A 398 10.33 -0.54 -15.15
N GLY A 399 11.48 -0.45 -14.48
CA GLY A 399 12.11 -1.59 -13.78
C GLY A 399 11.82 -1.68 -12.29
N PHE A 400 11.13 -0.67 -11.72
CA PHE A 400 11.01 -0.55 -10.27
C PHE A 400 10.34 -1.74 -9.60
N ALA A 401 9.19 -2.16 -10.10
CA ALA A 401 8.43 -3.27 -9.50
C ALA A 401 9.23 -4.58 -9.45
N ALA A 402 9.86 -4.96 -10.57
CA ALA A 402 10.69 -6.16 -10.64
C ALA A 402 11.96 -6.03 -9.78
N GLY A 403 12.58 -4.86 -9.79
CA GLY A 403 13.76 -4.59 -8.98
C GLY A 403 13.45 -4.61 -7.48
N ASN A 404 12.34 -4.04 -7.06
CA ASN A 404 11.88 -4.05 -5.68
C ASN A 404 11.57 -5.48 -5.20
N GLU A 405 10.88 -6.28 -6.04
CA GLU A 405 10.62 -7.71 -5.75
C GLU A 405 11.94 -8.49 -5.57
N ALA A 406 12.93 -8.22 -6.42
CA ALA A 406 14.25 -8.86 -6.32
C ALA A 406 15.07 -8.41 -5.10
N LEU A 407 14.87 -7.18 -4.63
CA LEU A 407 15.53 -6.62 -3.42
C LEU A 407 14.89 -7.09 -2.11
N GLN A 408 13.60 -7.38 -2.12
CA GLN A 408 12.85 -7.70 -0.91
C GLN A 408 13.52 -8.74 -0.01
N PRO A 409 13.99 -9.91 -0.50
CA PRO A 409 14.65 -10.91 0.34
C PRO A 409 15.94 -10.40 1.01
N TYR A 410 16.67 -9.50 0.37
CA TYR A 410 17.89 -8.92 0.93
C TYR A 410 17.58 -7.92 2.02
N PHE A 411 16.57 -7.08 1.81
CA PHE A 411 16.10 -6.14 2.82
C PHE A 411 15.49 -6.88 4.02
N ASP A 412 14.74 -7.95 3.80
CA ASP A 412 14.20 -8.78 4.87
C ASP A 412 15.31 -9.36 5.74
N GLN A 413 16.39 -9.89 5.15
CA GLN A 413 17.54 -10.38 5.91
C GLN A 413 18.28 -9.26 6.64
N MET A 414 18.39 -8.07 6.04
CA MET A 414 19.01 -6.91 6.69
C MET A 414 18.21 -6.46 7.92
N PHE A 415 16.89 -6.34 7.80
CA PHE A 415 16.03 -5.97 8.93
C PHE A 415 15.97 -7.05 10.02
N LEU A 416 16.11 -8.34 9.66
CA LEU A 416 16.30 -9.44 10.60
C LEU A 416 17.66 -9.40 11.34
N GLY A 417 18.54 -8.44 11.04
CA GLY A 417 19.88 -8.39 11.60
C GLY A 417 20.84 -9.49 11.10
N ARG A 418 20.48 -10.21 10.04
CA ARG A 418 21.23 -11.33 9.46
C ARG A 418 22.16 -10.93 8.33
N GLY A 419 22.20 -9.66 7.96
CA GLY A 419 23.03 -9.10 6.89
C GLY A 419 23.66 -7.79 7.30
N ASP A 420 24.90 -7.54 6.87
CA ASP A 420 25.52 -6.22 7.02
C ASP A 420 24.83 -5.22 6.10
N VAL A 421 24.41 -4.08 6.67
CA VAL A 421 23.66 -3.03 5.93
C VAL A 421 24.45 -2.55 4.71
N ALA A 422 25.76 -2.28 4.85
CA ALA A 422 26.53 -1.77 3.73
C ALA A 422 26.77 -2.83 2.64
N ALA A 423 26.89 -4.10 3.03
CA ALA A 423 27.00 -5.21 2.07
C ALA A 423 25.67 -5.41 1.31
N THR A 424 24.55 -5.38 2.01
CA THR A 424 23.21 -5.49 1.43
C THR A 424 22.96 -4.37 0.41
N LEU A 425 23.26 -3.12 0.76
CA LEU A 425 23.00 -1.98 -0.12
C LEU A 425 23.97 -1.91 -1.33
N ARG A 426 25.14 -2.56 -1.26
CA ARG A 426 26.04 -2.72 -2.39
C ARG A 426 25.62 -3.85 -3.33
N HIS A 427 24.67 -4.67 -2.92
CA HIS A 427 24.22 -5.76 -3.77
C HIS A 427 23.60 -5.17 -5.05
N ARG A 428 24.37 -5.21 -6.14
CA ARG A 428 23.86 -4.78 -7.45
C ARG A 428 22.95 -5.86 -7.99
N LEU A 429 21.72 -5.50 -8.25
CA LEU A 429 20.90 -6.27 -9.17
C LEU A 429 21.68 -6.33 -10.48
N GLY A 430 22.04 -7.54 -10.94
CA GLY A 430 22.80 -7.73 -12.16
C GLY A 430 22.13 -7.04 -13.36
N PRO A 431 22.83 -6.82 -14.48
CA PRO A 431 22.29 -6.13 -15.66
C PRO A 431 21.05 -6.80 -16.26
N GLU A 432 20.67 -7.99 -15.83
CA GLU A 432 19.46 -8.70 -16.25
C GLU A 432 18.17 -8.12 -15.65
N THR A 433 18.24 -7.36 -14.55
CA THR A 433 17.09 -6.70 -13.92
C THR A 433 16.90 -5.26 -14.39
N SER A 434 17.83 -4.71 -15.16
CA SER A 434 17.67 -3.43 -15.84
C SER A 434 17.05 -3.63 -17.24
N GLY A 435 15.76 -3.94 -17.30
CA GLY A 435 14.95 -3.68 -18.49
C GLY A 435 15.17 -4.54 -19.74
N ARG A 436 15.70 -5.78 -19.64
CA ARG A 436 15.60 -6.77 -20.73
C ARG A 436 15.06 -8.10 -20.21
N SER A 437 13.80 -8.35 -20.54
CA SER A 437 13.11 -9.61 -20.32
C SER A 437 13.78 -10.72 -21.14
N THR A 438 14.48 -11.63 -20.44
CA THR A 438 14.63 -13.00 -20.92
C THR A 438 14.19 -13.91 -19.77
N ALA A 439 13.04 -14.53 -19.96
CA ALA A 439 12.45 -15.43 -18.99
C ALA A 439 13.33 -16.66 -18.78
N ALA A 440 13.94 -16.76 -17.60
CA ALA A 440 14.41 -18.01 -17.04
C ALA A 440 13.97 -18.08 -15.57
N ALA A 441 13.05 -18.98 -15.29
CA ALA A 441 12.56 -19.21 -13.93
C ALA A 441 13.68 -19.63 -12.98
N PRO A 442 13.74 -19.13 -11.74
CA PRO A 442 14.71 -19.56 -10.75
C PRO A 442 14.49 -21.02 -10.37
N ARG A 443 15.55 -21.84 -10.47
CA ARG A 443 15.54 -23.21 -9.99
C ARG A 443 15.61 -23.19 -8.46
N TYR A 444 14.52 -23.49 -7.80
CA TYR A 444 14.50 -23.76 -6.37
C TYR A 444 15.34 -25.00 -6.02
N PRO A 445 16.17 -24.99 -4.97
CA PRO A 445 16.85 -26.18 -4.50
C PRO A 445 15.81 -27.19 -4.00
N ARG A 446 15.93 -28.44 -4.48
CA ARG A 446 15.05 -29.55 -4.10
C ARG A 446 15.04 -29.74 -2.58
N ARG A 447 13.85 -29.76 -1.98
CA ARG A 447 13.63 -30.16 -0.58
C ARG A 447 14.39 -31.44 -0.28
N ILE A 448 15.25 -31.39 0.75
CA ILE A 448 15.85 -32.56 1.36
C ILE A 448 14.70 -33.37 2.01
N ARG A 449 14.41 -34.54 1.45
CA ARG A 449 13.49 -35.49 2.07
C ARG A 449 14.12 -35.94 3.39
N ARG A 450 13.50 -35.61 4.53
CA ARG A 450 13.78 -36.25 5.80
C ARG A 450 13.42 -37.70 5.68
N ARG A 451 14.39 -38.61 5.85
CA ARG A 451 14.15 -40.04 6.02
C ARG A 451 13.39 -40.25 7.33
N ALA A 452 12.25 -40.89 7.26
CA ALA A 452 11.56 -41.39 8.44
C ALA A 452 12.44 -42.46 9.11
N ALA A 453 12.62 -42.35 10.42
CA ALA A 453 13.24 -43.38 11.24
C ALA A 453 12.26 -44.58 11.40
N PRO A 454 12.75 -45.82 11.49
CA PRO A 454 11.89 -46.96 11.67
C PRO A 454 11.32 -47.01 13.10
N VAL A 455 10.03 -47.29 13.18
CA VAL A 455 9.33 -47.60 14.44
C VAL A 455 9.79 -48.98 14.87
N CYS A 456 10.39 -49.11 16.06
CA CYS A 456 10.56 -50.38 16.74
C CYS A 456 9.28 -50.73 17.45
N GLU A 457 8.63 -51.83 17.02
CA GLU A 457 7.66 -52.55 17.84
C GLU A 457 8.40 -53.31 18.93
N GLY A 458 7.87 -53.25 20.17
CA GLY A 458 8.28 -53.99 21.35
C GLY A 458 7.38 -53.57 22.51
#